data_e756c04853bffc15fc882b81519dc563
#
_entry.id   e756c04853bffc15fc882b81519dc563
#
_cell.length_a   1.000
_cell.length_b   1.000
_cell.length_c   1.000
_cell.angle_alpha   90.00
_cell.angle_beta   90.00
_cell.angle_gamma   90.00
#
_symmetry.space_group_name_H-M   'P 1'
#
loop_
_entity.id
_entity.type
_entity.pdbx_description
1 polymer ?
#
loop_
_entity_poly.entity_id
_entity_poly.type
_entity_poly.pdbx_seq_one_letter_code
_entity_poly.pdbx_strand_id
1 'polypeptide(L)'
;MAEIKLVGRVSKIIYHNPANGFAVIVLDLSEPTSNPETGILQNSVKVQGIFPTLAEGLDLEVTGEYGVTKYGRQFKAETITQIMPADLAGIERYLASGLVDGIGPTLAKAIVEMFGEETLDVLDNAPERLREVHGIGEVKSALIAASWQEQQHAQEIMGMLSCIEITLNTALKILKKYGAA
;
A
#
# COMPACT_ATOMS: atom_id res chain seq x y z
N MET A 1 23.51 3.55 -12.88
CA MET A 1 22.24 3.68 -13.61
C MET A 1 21.30 4.60 -12.82
N ALA A 2 20.53 5.41 -13.51
CA ALA A 2 19.65 6.33 -12.84
C ALA A 2 18.45 5.56 -12.25
N GLU A 3 18.26 5.68 -10.96
CA GLU A 3 17.10 5.18 -10.26
C GLU A 3 15.85 5.99 -10.68
N ILE A 4 14.81 5.30 -11.12
CA ILE A 4 13.59 5.94 -11.58
C ILE A 4 12.54 5.84 -10.49
N LYS A 5 11.92 6.96 -10.19
CA LYS A 5 10.83 7.06 -9.23
C LYS A 5 9.50 7.22 -9.96
N LEU A 6 8.54 6.36 -9.63
CA LEU A 6 7.19 6.41 -10.17
C LEU A 6 6.18 6.53 -9.03
N VAL A 7 5.17 7.34 -9.22
CA VAL A 7 4.06 7.52 -8.28
C VAL A 7 2.76 7.22 -9.01
N GLY A 8 1.94 6.38 -8.41
CA GLY A 8 0.66 6.02 -9.02
C GLY A 8 -0.21 5.16 -8.13
N ARG A 9 -1.32 4.74 -8.68
CA ARG A 9 -2.32 3.91 -8.00
C ARG A 9 -2.31 2.50 -8.55
N VAL A 10 -2.40 1.51 -7.67
CA VAL A 10 -2.56 0.11 -8.06
C VAL A 10 -3.93 -0.07 -8.71
N SER A 11 -3.95 -0.24 -10.03
CA SER A 11 -5.19 -0.46 -10.78
C SER A 11 -5.57 -1.92 -10.88
N LYS A 12 -4.56 -2.80 -10.93
CA LYS A 12 -4.79 -4.24 -11.03
C LYS A 12 -3.62 -5.04 -10.48
N ILE A 13 -3.91 -6.13 -9.79
CA ILE A 13 -2.93 -7.14 -9.38
C ILE A 13 -2.97 -8.28 -10.41
N ILE A 14 -1.90 -8.44 -11.17
CA ILE A 14 -1.79 -9.49 -12.20
C ILE A 14 -1.41 -10.82 -11.55
N TYR A 15 -0.46 -10.78 -10.63
CA TYR A 15 0.06 -11.95 -9.93
C TYR A 15 0.46 -11.56 -8.51
N HIS A 16 0.20 -12.42 -7.56
CA HIS A 16 0.64 -12.25 -6.17
C HIS A 16 0.98 -13.60 -5.56
N ASN A 17 2.15 -13.70 -4.97
CA ASN A 17 2.59 -14.86 -4.20
C ASN A 17 2.62 -14.49 -2.70
N PRO A 18 1.66 -14.98 -1.92
CA PRO A 18 1.59 -14.62 -0.49
C PRO A 18 2.72 -15.22 0.34
N ALA A 19 3.42 -16.23 -0.17
CA ALA A 19 4.51 -16.87 0.57
C ALA A 19 5.75 -16.00 0.68
N ASN A 20 6.04 -15.19 -0.34
CA ASN A 20 7.24 -14.33 -0.39
C ASN A 20 6.94 -12.87 -0.67
N GLY A 21 5.66 -12.50 -0.80
CA GLY A 21 5.23 -11.14 -1.10
C GLY A 21 5.50 -10.66 -2.53
N PHE A 22 6.06 -11.52 -3.40
CA PHE A 22 6.31 -11.14 -4.79
C PHE A 22 5.00 -10.92 -5.54
N ALA A 23 4.92 -9.81 -6.24
CA ALA A 23 3.75 -9.50 -7.05
C ALA A 23 4.12 -8.79 -8.35
N VAL A 24 3.20 -8.87 -9.30
CA VAL A 24 3.21 -8.10 -10.53
C VAL A 24 1.90 -7.34 -10.60
N ILE A 25 1.99 -6.03 -10.64
CA ILE A 25 0.84 -5.13 -10.63
C ILE A 25 0.84 -4.20 -11.84
N VAL A 26 -0.32 -3.61 -12.13
CA VAL A 26 -0.43 -2.45 -13.00
C VAL A 26 -0.56 -1.21 -12.12
N LEU A 27 0.38 -0.30 -12.26
CA LEU A 27 0.39 0.99 -11.58
C LEU A 27 -0.07 2.06 -12.57
N ASP A 28 -1.20 2.69 -12.30
CA ASP A 28 -1.68 3.85 -13.04
C ASP A 28 -0.97 5.08 -12.49
N LEU A 29 -0.15 5.71 -13.33
CA LEU A 29 0.73 6.79 -12.93
C LEU A 29 -0.04 8.08 -12.67
N SER A 30 0.31 8.78 -11.61
CA SER A 30 -0.24 10.12 -11.29
C SER A 30 0.17 11.15 -12.36
N GLU A 31 1.37 10.99 -12.93
CA GLU A 31 1.84 11.78 -14.04
C GLU A 31 2.35 10.87 -15.16
N PRO A 32 1.98 11.14 -16.43
CA PRO A 32 2.46 10.36 -17.55
C PRO A 32 4.00 10.37 -17.61
N THR A 33 4.59 9.20 -17.77
CA THR A 33 6.04 9.05 -17.85
C THR A 33 6.44 8.56 -19.22
N SER A 34 7.50 9.13 -19.76
CA SER A 34 8.08 8.69 -21.02
C SER A 34 8.76 7.34 -20.88
N ASN A 35 8.39 6.40 -21.73
CA ASN A 35 9.09 5.12 -21.81
C ASN A 35 10.53 5.37 -22.33
N PRO A 36 11.57 4.95 -21.59
CA PRO A 36 12.96 5.25 -21.95
C PRO A 36 13.41 4.72 -23.33
N GLU A 37 12.77 3.68 -23.84
CA GLU A 37 13.14 3.10 -25.13
C GLU A 37 12.36 3.66 -26.32
N THR A 38 11.06 3.90 -26.11
CA THR A 38 10.19 4.33 -27.21
C THR A 38 9.93 5.82 -27.21
N GLY A 39 10.23 6.52 -26.13
CA GLY A 39 9.92 7.92 -25.93
C GLY A 39 8.42 8.22 -25.83
N ILE A 40 7.58 7.20 -25.87
CA ILE A 40 6.11 7.35 -25.82
C ILE A 40 5.67 7.55 -24.38
N LEU A 41 4.81 8.55 -24.16
CA LEU A 41 4.18 8.76 -22.86
C LEU A 41 3.24 7.61 -22.53
N GLN A 42 3.37 7.10 -21.33
CA GLN A 42 2.51 6.04 -20.82
C GLN A 42 1.88 6.46 -19.48
N ASN A 43 0.62 6.14 -19.31
CA ASN A 43 -0.13 6.46 -18.09
C ASN A 43 -0.15 5.30 -17.10
N SER A 44 0.28 4.11 -17.51
CA SER A 44 0.32 2.94 -16.67
C SER A 44 1.56 2.11 -16.96
N VAL A 45 2.08 1.45 -15.93
CA VAL A 45 3.29 0.64 -16.01
C VAL A 45 3.07 -0.67 -15.26
N LYS A 46 3.56 -1.78 -15.83
CA LYS A 46 3.64 -3.04 -15.09
C LYS A 46 4.83 -2.99 -14.16
N VAL A 47 4.57 -3.15 -12.88
CA VAL A 47 5.58 -3.13 -11.81
C VAL A 47 5.68 -4.50 -11.19
N GLN A 48 6.88 -5.02 -11.10
CA GLN A 48 7.17 -6.25 -10.36
C GLN A 48 8.04 -5.93 -9.15
N GLY A 49 7.81 -6.63 -8.07
CA GLY A 49 8.60 -6.44 -6.85
C GLY A 49 8.02 -7.21 -5.68
N ILE A 50 8.55 -6.94 -4.51
CA ILE A 50 8.07 -7.52 -3.26
C ILE A 50 7.28 -6.45 -2.52
N PHE A 51 6.00 -6.71 -2.32
CA PHE A 51 5.07 -5.78 -1.69
C PHE A 51 4.72 -6.30 -0.28
N PRO A 52 5.06 -5.56 0.77
CA PRO A 52 4.73 -5.96 2.14
C PRO A 52 3.22 -5.97 2.38
N THR A 53 2.52 -5.02 1.79
CA THR A 53 1.05 -4.96 1.76
C THR A 53 0.60 -4.63 0.35
N LEU A 54 -0.45 -5.26 -0.12
CA LEU A 54 -0.92 -5.07 -1.49
C LEU A 54 -2.43 -5.16 -1.59
N ALA A 55 -3.04 -4.13 -2.17
CA ALA A 55 -4.45 -4.11 -2.53
C ALA A 55 -4.66 -3.18 -3.73
N GLU A 56 -5.69 -3.45 -4.52
CA GLU A 56 -6.10 -2.54 -5.59
C GLU A 56 -6.64 -1.23 -5.00
N GLY A 57 -6.31 -0.13 -5.62
CA GLY A 57 -6.70 1.21 -5.16
C GLY A 57 -5.70 1.91 -4.24
N LEU A 58 -4.60 1.25 -3.86
CA LEU A 58 -3.55 1.88 -3.06
C LEU A 58 -2.71 2.82 -3.90
N ASP A 59 -2.34 3.95 -3.31
CA ASP A 59 -1.37 4.88 -3.89
C ASP A 59 0.03 4.48 -3.42
N LEU A 60 0.92 4.27 -4.37
CA LEU A 60 2.29 3.81 -4.13
C LEU A 60 3.31 4.72 -4.80
N GLU A 61 4.44 4.88 -4.13
CA GLU A 61 5.67 5.37 -4.70
C GLU A 61 6.61 4.20 -4.87
N VAL A 62 7.07 3.96 -6.08
CA VAL A 62 8.01 2.88 -6.38
C VAL A 62 9.27 3.45 -7.01
N THR A 63 10.40 2.96 -6.54
CA THR A 63 11.72 3.34 -7.06
C THR A 63 12.41 2.09 -7.59
N GLY A 64 13.07 2.19 -8.74
CA GLY A 64 13.74 1.07 -9.36
C GLY A 64 14.14 1.35 -10.82
N GLU A 65 14.16 0.32 -11.64
CA GLU A 65 14.59 0.40 -13.03
C GLU A 65 13.69 -0.41 -13.98
N TYR A 66 13.72 -0.07 -15.26
CA TYR A 66 13.07 -0.87 -16.28
C TYR A 66 13.93 -2.08 -16.63
N GLY A 67 13.33 -3.26 -16.62
CA GLY A 67 13.99 -4.51 -17.01
C GLY A 67 13.19 -5.30 -18.03
N VAL A 68 13.87 -6.16 -18.78
CA VAL A 68 13.25 -7.06 -19.74
C VAL A 68 13.10 -8.43 -19.08
N THR A 69 11.88 -8.95 -19.09
CA THR A 69 11.56 -10.28 -18.57
C THR A 69 11.03 -11.17 -19.71
N LYS A 70 10.87 -12.45 -19.44
CA LYS A 70 10.22 -13.38 -20.41
C LYS A 70 8.78 -12.99 -20.78
N TYR A 71 8.17 -12.11 -19.99
CA TYR A 71 6.81 -11.59 -20.24
C TYR A 71 6.80 -10.17 -20.83
N GLY A 72 7.94 -9.70 -21.31
CA GLY A 72 8.12 -8.38 -21.84
C GLY A 72 8.79 -7.41 -20.86
N ARG A 73 8.73 -6.14 -21.21
CA ARG A 73 9.35 -5.10 -20.38
C ARG A 73 8.47 -4.76 -19.18
N GLN A 74 9.07 -4.70 -18.03
CA GLN A 74 8.42 -4.38 -16.77
C GLN A 74 9.32 -3.46 -15.93
N PHE A 75 8.70 -2.68 -15.06
CA PHE A 75 9.44 -1.91 -14.06
C PHE A 75 9.75 -2.81 -12.87
N LYS A 76 11.02 -2.94 -12.55
CA LYS A 76 11.47 -3.71 -11.39
C LYS A 76 11.62 -2.77 -10.20
N ALA A 77 10.70 -2.85 -9.26
CA ALA A 77 10.73 -2.03 -8.06
C ALA A 77 11.79 -2.57 -7.07
N GLU A 78 12.65 -1.72 -6.62
CA GLU A 78 13.62 -1.98 -5.55
C GLU A 78 13.10 -1.50 -4.22
N THR A 79 12.45 -0.33 -4.22
CA THR A 79 11.82 0.26 -3.04
C THR A 79 10.36 0.55 -3.34
N ILE A 80 9.49 0.20 -2.41
CA ILE A 80 8.05 0.44 -2.51
C ILE A 80 7.59 1.11 -1.23
N THR A 81 7.00 2.30 -1.36
CA THR A 81 6.47 3.06 -0.24
C THR A 81 5.00 3.32 -0.47
N GLN A 82 4.17 2.99 0.50
CA GLN A 82 2.76 3.30 0.46
C GLN A 82 2.54 4.78 0.80
N ILE A 83 1.74 5.45 -0.03
CA ILE A 83 1.37 6.85 0.19
C ILE A 83 0.02 6.88 0.89
N MET A 84 -0.04 7.59 2.03
CA MET A 84 -1.32 7.79 2.70
C MET A 84 -2.15 8.81 1.92
N PRO A 85 -3.42 8.52 1.65
CA PRO A 85 -4.29 9.44 0.93
C PRO A 85 -4.54 10.72 1.72
N ALA A 86 -4.57 11.85 1.03
CA ALA A 86 -4.83 13.16 1.60
C ALA A 86 -6.29 13.61 1.47
N ASP A 87 -7.05 12.97 0.57
CA ASP A 87 -8.45 13.31 0.32
C ASP A 87 -9.41 12.25 0.90
N LEU A 88 -10.65 12.66 1.16
CA LEU A 88 -11.66 11.78 1.76
C LEU A 88 -11.96 10.55 0.91
N ALA A 89 -12.04 10.70 -0.40
CA ALA A 89 -12.27 9.59 -1.32
C ALA A 89 -11.12 8.57 -1.29
N GLY A 90 -9.89 9.04 -1.17
CA GLY A 90 -8.72 8.19 -1.02
C GLY A 90 -8.70 7.44 0.31
N ILE A 91 -9.05 8.10 1.40
CA ILE A 91 -9.17 7.49 2.73
C ILE A 91 -10.23 6.39 2.72
N GLU A 92 -11.40 6.67 2.14
CA GLU A 92 -12.47 5.68 1.99
C GLU A 92 -11.99 4.45 1.21
N ARG A 93 -11.34 4.65 0.05
CA ARG A 93 -10.79 3.55 -0.74
C ARG A 93 -9.73 2.76 0.02
N TYR A 94 -8.85 3.43 0.75
CA TYR A 94 -7.84 2.78 1.56
C TYR A 94 -8.46 1.87 2.62
N LEU A 95 -9.43 2.37 3.36
CA LEU A 95 -10.13 1.59 4.39
C LEU A 95 -10.94 0.42 3.78
N ALA A 96 -11.53 0.63 2.61
CA ALA A 96 -12.31 -0.38 1.90
C ALA A 96 -11.46 -1.44 1.20
N SER A 97 -10.15 -1.25 1.08
CA SER A 97 -9.24 -2.12 0.32
C SER A 97 -9.05 -3.52 0.91
N GLY A 98 -9.46 -3.74 2.16
CA GLY A 98 -9.27 -5.01 2.87
C GLY A 98 -7.96 -5.10 3.66
N LEU A 99 -7.15 -4.04 3.67
CA LEU A 99 -5.92 -4.01 4.48
C LEU A 99 -6.20 -3.86 5.97
N VAL A 100 -7.31 -3.23 6.33
CA VAL A 100 -7.73 -3.09 7.72
C VAL A 100 -8.87 -4.07 7.98
N ASP A 101 -8.62 -5.06 8.81
CA ASP A 101 -9.62 -6.07 9.16
C ASP A 101 -10.81 -5.44 9.89
N GLY A 102 -12.00 -5.90 9.56
CA GLY A 102 -13.23 -5.43 10.15
C GLY A 102 -13.89 -4.24 9.42
N ILE A 103 -13.22 -3.66 8.43
CA ILE A 103 -13.77 -2.57 7.61
C ILE A 103 -14.06 -3.07 6.20
N GLY A 104 -15.35 -3.05 5.82
CA GLY A 104 -15.78 -3.25 4.44
C GLY A 104 -16.09 -1.92 3.77
N PRO A 105 -16.51 -1.93 2.48
CA PRO A 105 -16.85 -0.70 1.75
C PRO A 105 -17.90 0.17 2.42
N THR A 106 -18.93 -0.46 2.99
CA THR A 106 -20.02 0.23 3.68
C THR A 106 -19.56 0.92 4.95
N LEU A 107 -18.75 0.23 5.76
CA LEU A 107 -18.18 0.80 6.99
C LEU A 107 -17.12 1.87 6.69
N ALA A 108 -16.30 1.67 5.67
CA ALA A 108 -15.32 2.67 5.24
C ALA A 108 -16.01 4.00 4.92
N LYS A 109 -17.09 3.94 4.16
CA LYS A 109 -17.90 5.11 3.84
C LYS A 109 -18.50 5.76 5.09
N ALA A 110 -19.09 4.97 5.98
CA ALA A 110 -19.70 5.46 7.22
C ALA A 110 -18.68 6.13 8.14
N ILE A 111 -17.49 5.56 8.27
CA ILE A 111 -16.39 6.12 9.07
C ILE A 111 -15.95 7.48 8.50
N VAL A 112 -15.72 7.55 7.19
CA VAL A 112 -15.29 8.79 6.54
C VAL A 112 -16.38 9.87 6.57
N GLU A 113 -17.64 9.49 6.42
CA GLU A 113 -18.78 10.43 6.53
C GLU A 113 -18.90 11.02 7.96
N MET A 114 -18.58 10.22 8.98
CA MET A 114 -18.67 10.67 10.37
C MET A 114 -17.48 11.53 10.79
N PHE A 115 -16.27 11.09 10.48
CA PHE A 115 -15.03 11.74 10.96
C PHE A 115 -14.36 12.65 9.93
N GLY A 116 -14.67 12.48 8.65
CA GLY A 116 -14.09 13.31 7.58
C GLY A 116 -12.56 13.28 7.60
N GLU A 117 -11.95 14.46 7.63
CA GLU A 117 -10.50 14.61 7.66
C GLU A 117 -9.84 14.07 8.94
N GLU A 118 -10.60 13.94 10.02
CA GLU A 118 -10.12 13.38 11.30
C GLU A 118 -10.04 11.85 11.29
N THR A 119 -10.50 11.18 10.24
CA THR A 119 -10.58 9.71 10.17
C THR A 119 -9.26 9.04 10.51
N LEU A 120 -8.16 9.49 9.91
CA LEU A 120 -6.84 8.92 10.18
C LEU A 120 -6.38 9.20 11.61
N ASP A 121 -6.63 10.39 12.12
CA ASP A 121 -6.29 10.76 13.50
C ASP A 121 -7.09 9.93 14.52
N VAL A 122 -8.35 9.68 14.24
CA VAL A 122 -9.19 8.79 15.07
C VAL A 122 -8.64 7.37 15.09
N LEU A 123 -8.21 6.84 13.95
CA LEU A 123 -7.61 5.52 13.86
C LEU A 123 -6.27 5.44 14.61
N ASP A 124 -5.48 6.50 14.56
CA ASP A 124 -4.16 6.55 15.21
C ASP A 124 -4.26 6.77 16.73
N ASN A 125 -5.09 7.72 17.16
CA ASN A 125 -5.06 8.26 18.53
C ASN A 125 -6.30 7.97 19.36
N ALA A 126 -7.44 7.76 18.71
CA ALA A 126 -8.73 7.60 19.42
C ALA A 126 -9.61 6.49 18.78
N PRO A 127 -9.09 5.26 18.63
CA PRO A 127 -9.83 4.19 17.96
C PRO A 127 -11.14 3.81 18.69
N GLU A 128 -11.28 4.12 19.96
CA GLU A 128 -12.53 3.93 20.71
C GLU A 128 -13.69 4.76 20.17
N ARG A 129 -13.41 5.89 19.50
CA ARG A 129 -14.44 6.71 18.84
C ARG A 129 -15.11 5.99 17.67
N LEU A 130 -14.47 4.95 17.11
CA LEU A 130 -15.08 4.14 16.04
C LEU A 130 -16.40 3.52 16.47
N ARG A 131 -16.63 3.31 17.76
CA ARG A 131 -17.91 2.82 18.29
C ARG A 131 -19.09 3.79 18.09
N GLU A 132 -18.79 5.06 17.82
CA GLU A 132 -19.80 6.07 17.47
C GLU A 132 -20.42 5.79 16.08
N VAL A 133 -19.71 5.03 15.25
CA VAL A 133 -20.19 4.65 13.91
C VAL A 133 -21.18 3.50 14.02
N HIS A 134 -22.34 3.65 13.40
CA HIS A 134 -23.34 2.60 13.34
C HIS A 134 -22.79 1.34 12.67
N GLY A 135 -22.93 0.19 13.32
CA GLY A 135 -22.39 -1.08 12.84
C GLY A 135 -21.02 -1.46 13.42
N ILE A 136 -20.41 -0.58 14.21
CA ILE A 136 -19.15 -0.86 14.92
C ILE A 136 -19.42 -0.96 16.42
N GLY A 137 -19.29 -2.17 16.95
CA GLY A 137 -19.33 -2.44 18.38
C GLY A 137 -17.95 -2.46 19.01
N GLU A 138 -17.90 -2.76 20.30
CA GLU A 138 -16.64 -2.82 21.07
C GLU A 138 -15.65 -3.82 20.49
N VAL A 139 -16.09 -5.03 20.15
CA VAL A 139 -15.22 -6.08 19.56
C VAL A 139 -14.68 -5.66 18.21
N LYS A 140 -15.52 -5.12 17.35
CA LYS A 140 -15.12 -4.66 16.02
C LYS A 140 -14.18 -3.46 16.09
N SER A 141 -14.44 -2.51 16.98
CA SER A 141 -13.54 -1.36 17.23
C SER A 141 -12.15 -1.84 17.66
N ALA A 142 -12.06 -2.81 18.56
CA ALA A 142 -10.79 -3.38 18.99
C ALA A 142 -10.07 -4.10 17.85
N LEU A 143 -10.78 -4.86 17.01
CA LEU A 143 -10.22 -5.54 15.84
C LEU A 143 -9.66 -4.54 14.83
N ILE A 144 -10.40 -3.48 14.52
CA ILE A 144 -9.98 -2.42 13.60
C ILE A 144 -8.72 -1.72 14.14
N ALA A 145 -8.71 -1.38 15.43
CA ALA A 145 -7.56 -0.73 16.07
C ALA A 145 -6.31 -1.60 16.01
N ALA A 146 -6.42 -2.89 16.31
CA ALA A 146 -5.30 -3.82 16.25
C ALA A 146 -4.76 -3.97 14.82
N SER A 147 -5.64 -4.15 13.84
CA SER A 147 -5.26 -4.26 12.42
C SER A 147 -4.60 -2.98 11.90
N TRP A 148 -5.13 -1.81 12.27
CA TRP A 148 -4.54 -0.53 11.91
C TRP A 148 -3.11 -0.39 12.45
N GLN A 149 -2.89 -0.71 13.71
CA GLN A 149 -1.56 -0.65 14.31
C GLN A 149 -0.57 -1.60 13.66
N GLU A 150 -0.99 -2.81 13.29
CA GLU A 150 -0.15 -3.75 12.54
C GLU A 150 0.29 -3.18 11.20
N GLN A 151 -0.61 -2.52 10.47
CA GLN A 151 -0.29 -1.87 9.20
C GLN A 151 0.74 -0.75 9.38
N GLN A 152 0.57 0.10 10.36
CA GLN A 152 1.50 1.19 10.67
C GLN A 152 2.88 0.66 11.06
N HIS A 153 2.94 -0.35 11.90
CA HIS A 153 4.19 -0.99 12.31
C HIS A 153 4.95 -1.60 11.15
N ALA A 154 4.26 -2.34 10.28
CA ALA A 154 4.87 -2.95 9.10
C ALA A 154 5.49 -1.89 8.18
N GLN A 155 4.79 -0.78 7.95
CA GLN A 155 5.30 0.33 7.13
C GLN A 155 6.51 1.00 7.78
N GLU A 156 6.48 1.26 9.08
CA GLU A 156 7.58 1.87 9.82
C GLU A 156 8.83 1.01 9.76
N ILE A 157 8.72 -0.29 10.01
CA ILE A 157 9.84 -1.23 9.95
C ILE A 157 10.41 -1.32 8.54
N MET A 158 9.57 -1.37 7.52
CA MET A 158 10.02 -1.40 6.13
C MET A 158 10.75 -0.11 5.74
N GLY A 159 10.28 1.04 6.22
CA GLY A 159 10.96 2.32 6.05
C GLY A 159 12.35 2.35 6.69
N MET A 160 12.47 1.86 7.92
CA MET A 160 13.74 1.76 8.63
C MET A 160 14.73 0.81 7.92
N LEU A 161 14.26 -0.34 7.47
CA LEU A 161 15.09 -1.33 6.77
C LEU A 161 15.57 -0.82 5.41
N SER A 162 14.76 -0.03 4.73
CA SER A 162 15.17 0.63 3.47
C SER A 162 16.33 1.61 3.69
N CYS A 163 16.38 2.30 4.83
CA CYS A 163 17.45 3.24 5.17
C CYS A 163 18.81 2.57 5.38
N ILE A 164 18.86 1.28 5.68
CA ILE A 164 20.10 0.53 5.91
C ILE A 164 20.49 -0.37 4.73
N GLU A 165 20.03 -0.04 3.55
CA GLU A 165 20.35 -0.74 2.28
C GLU A 165 20.04 -2.25 2.27
N ILE A 166 19.10 -2.69 3.09
CA ILE A 166 18.63 -4.08 3.06
C ILE A 166 17.59 -4.25 1.95
N THR A 167 17.74 -5.29 1.16
CA THR A 167 16.75 -5.60 0.12
C THR A 167 15.39 -5.95 0.74
N LEU A 168 14.30 -5.60 0.04
CA LEU A 168 12.94 -5.94 0.48
C LEU A 168 12.77 -7.42 0.80
N ASN A 169 13.41 -8.29 0.04
CA ASN A 169 13.37 -9.74 0.28
C ASN A 169 13.98 -10.10 1.65
N THR A 170 15.13 -9.51 1.97
CA THR A 170 15.79 -9.71 3.27
C THR A 170 14.95 -9.13 4.41
N ALA A 171 14.39 -7.93 4.22
CA ALA A 171 13.49 -7.30 5.19
C ALA A 171 12.27 -8.17 5.50
N LEU A 172 11.62 -8.73 4.47
CA LEU A 172 10.49 -9.63 4.65
C LEU A 172 10.86 -10.94 5.36
N LYS A 173 12.04 -11.49 5.08
CA LYS A 173 12.56 -12.66 5.79
C LYS A 173 12.77 -12.37 7.26
N ILE A 174 13.30 -11.20 7.60
CA ILE A 174 13.49 -10.75 8.98
C ILE A 174 12.14 -10.61 9.69
N LEU A 175 11.19 -9.91 9.07
CA LEU A 175 9.85 -9.75 9.62
C LEU A 175 9.14 -11.09 9.85
N LYS A 176 9.26 -12.00 8.90
CA LYS A 176 8.64 -13.33 9.00
C LYS A 176 9.27 -14.18 10.10
N LYS A 177 10.58 -14.06 10.31
CA LYS A 177 11.32 -14.84 11.31
C LYS A 177 11.16 -14.30 12.72
N TYR A 178 11.18 -12.98 12.89
CA TYR A 178 11.22 -12.33 14.22
C TYR A 178 9.93 -11.59 14.57
N GLY A 179 9.01 -11.47 13.63
CA GLY A 179 7.77 -10.72 13.81
C GLY A 179 7.97 -9.21 13.74
N ALA A 180 6.88 -8.47 13.94
CA ALA A 180 6.83 -7.00 13.91
C ALA A 180 6.90 -6.37 15.31
N ALA A 181 7.16 -7.14 16.32
CA ALA A 181 7.21 -6.67 17.71
C ALA A 181 8.59 -6.10 18.08
#